data_752cbdeef0ba80f09db8a6a550da4574
#
_entry.id   752cbdeef0ba80f09db8a6a550da4574
#
_cell.length_a   1.000
_cell.length_b   1.000
_cell.length_c   1.000
_cell.angle_alpha   90.00
_cell.angle_beta   90.00
_cell.angle_gamma   90.00
#
_symmetry.space_group_name_H-M   'P 1'
#
loop_
_entity.id
_entity.type
_entity.pdbx_description
1 polymer ?
#
loop_
_entity_poly.entity_id
_entity_poly.type
_entity_poly.pdbx_seq_one_letter_code
_entity_poly.pdbx_strand_id
1 'polypeptide(L)'
;MKNFFLVAIAATLTSPVLARPYVNIESNASYTGSDYKSRATDFHVGYEGEVNDLAYYIQGGKTLNSTDGADSDSNWSGKTGLNVPVTSKLNIYGELSFAQVEDADNNWGTKLGTKITF
;
A
#
# COMPACT_ATOMS: atom_id res chain seq x y z
N MET A 1 -6.67 15.71 -5.94
CA MET A 1 -6.95 14.28 -5.91
C MET A 1 -7.22 13.71 -7.28
N LYS A 2 -8.14 14.31 -8.03
CA LYS A 2 -8.41 13.86 -9.41
C LYS A 2 -7.17 13.98 -10.28
N ASN A 3 -6.40 15.06 -10.12
CA ASN A 3 -5.19 15.26 -10.92
C ASN A 3 -4.12 14.23 -10.59
N PHE A 4 -4.02 13.84 -9.34
CA PHE A 4 -3.08 12.81 -8.92
C PHE A 4 -3.38 11.47 -9.58
N PHE A 5 -4.65 11.13 -9.64
CA PHE A 5 -5.08 9.88 -10.26
C PHE A 5 -4.77 9.86 -11.76
N LEU A 6 -5.02 11.00 -12.42
CA LEU A 6 -4.71 11.12 -13.85
C LEU A 6 -3.21 11.04 -14.13
N VAL A 7 -2.40 11.61 -13.25
CA VAL A 7 -0.94 11.54 -13.40
C VAL A 7 -0.48 10.08 -13.29
N ALA A 8 -1.05 9.32 -12.34
CA ALA A 8 -0.70 7.92 -12.18
C ALA A 8 -1.05 7.12 -13.44
N ILE A 9 -2.22 7.35 -14.02
CA ILE A 9 -2.63 6.68 -15.24
C ILE A 9 -1.70 7.05 -16.40
N ALA A 10 -1.37 8.33 -16.53
CA ALA A 10 -0.46 8.77 -17.58
C ALA A 10 0.91 8.12 -17.45
N ALA A 11 1.43 8.01 -16.23
CA ALA A 11 2.70 7.34 -15.99
C ALA A 11 2.65 5.88 -16.41
N THR A 12 1.53 5.20 -16.15
CA THR A 12 1.40 3.80 -16.56
C THR A 12 1.42 3.63 -18.07
N LEU A 13 0.83 4.58 -18.79
CA LEU A 13 0.77 4.50 -20.24
C LEU A 13 2.11 4.78 -20.91
N THR A 14 3.00 5.51 -20.24
CA THR A 14 4.28 5.89 -20.82
C THR A 14 5.42 4.96 -20.42
N SER A 15 5.21 4.12 -19.43
CA SER A 15 6.26 3.21 -18.96
C SER A 15 6.48 2.07 -19.96
N PRO A 16 7.71 1.89 -20.45
CA PRO A 16 7.99 0.85 -21.45
C PRO A 16 8.23 -0.53 -20.84
N VAL A 17 8.18 -0.69 -19.54
CA VAL A 17 8.60 -1.91 -18.88
C VAL A 17 7.40 -2.70 -18.39
N LEU A 18 7.66 -3.88 -17.88
CA LEU A 18 6.70 -4.85 -17.38
C LEU A 18 5.88 -4.27 -16.23
N ALA A 19 5.23 -3.16 -16.50
CA ALA A 19 4.43 -2.45 -15.50
C ALA A 19 2.96 -2.65 -15.81
N ARG A 20 2.16 -2.82 -14.77
CA ARG A 20 0.74 -3.13 -14.94
C ARG A 20 -0.08 -2.52 -13.78
N PRO A 21 -1.30 -2.10 -14.09
CA PRO A 21 -2.21 -1.68 -13.03
C PRO A 21 -2.75 -2.88 -12.28
N TYR A 22 -3.14 -2.65 -11.04
CA TYR A 22 -3.79 -3.70 -10.25
C TYR A 22 -4.78 -3.09 -9.27
N VAL A 23 -5.66 -3.93 -8.75
CA VAL A 23 -6.59 -3.56 -7.69
C VAL A 23 -6.28 -4.46 -6.50
N ASN A 24 -6.18 -3.87 -5.34
CA ASN A 24 -5.92 -4.62 -4.11
C ASN A 24 -7.05 -4.35 -3.13
N ILE A 25 -7.68 -5.41 -2.66
CA ILE A 25 -8.69 -5.34 -1.61
C ILE A 25 -8.19 -6.17 -0.46
N GLU A 26 -8.00 -5.53 0.68
CA GLU A 26 -7.41 -6.19 1.83
C GLU A 26 -8.22 -5.84 3.08
N SER A 27 -8.51 -6.83 3.88
CA SER A 27 -9.27 -6.64 5.12
C SER A 27 -8.45 -7.16 6.28
N ASN A 28 -8.22 -6.30 7.26
CA ASN A 28 -7.46 -6.63 8.45
C ASN A 28 -8.34 -6.41 9.67
N ALA A 29 -8.45 -7.42 10.51
CA ALA A 29 -9.24 -7.36 11.72
C ALA A 29 -8.33 -7.49 12.93
N SER A 30 -8.68 -6.77 13.98
CA SER A 30 -7.96 -6.82 15.25
C SER A 30 -8.85 -7.41 16.33
N TYR A 31 -8.26 -8.26 17.13
CA TYR A 31 -8.94 -8.93 18.22
C TYR A 31 -8.14 -8.80 19.50
N THR A 32 -8.85 -8.82 20.64
CA THR A 32 -8.20 -8.98 21.94
C THR A 32 -8.77 -10.26 22.54
N GLY A 33 -7.92 -11.28 22.69
CA GLY A 33 -8.41 -12.61 23.04
C GLY A 33 -9.32 -13.12 21.93
N SER A 34 -10.56 -13.44 22.26
CA SER A 34 -11.57 -13.84 21.28
C SER A 34 -12.52 -12.70 20.91
N ASP A 35 -12.31 -11.50 21.47
CA ASP A 35 -13.22 -10.37 21.25
C ASP A 35 -12.78 -9.58 20.02
N TYR A 36 -13.73 -9.34 19.11
CA TYR A 36 -13.51 -8.51 17.94
C TYR A 36 -13.37 -7.05 18.37
N LYS A 37 -12.35 -6.37 17.87
CA LYS A 37 -12.11 -4.96 18.18
C LYS A 37 -12.43 -4.06 16.99
N SER A 38 -11.80 -4.31 15.86
CA SER A 38 -11.93 -3.42 14.73
C SER A 38 -11.55 -4.14 13.45
N ARG A 39 -11.94 -3.55 12.34
CA ARG A 39 -11.59 -4.04 11.02
C ARG A 39 -11.30 -2.86 10.11
N ALA A 40 -10.23 -2.95 9.36
CA ALA A 40 -9.90 -1.97 8.33
C ALA A 40 -9.91 -2.70 6.99
N THR A 41 -10.65 -2.17 6.02
CA THR A 41 -10.72 -2.75 4.68
C THR A 41 -10.19 -1.70 3.71
N ASP A 42 -9.14 -2.06 2.98
CA ASP A 42 -8.50 -1.19 2.00
C ASP A 42 -9.04 -1.50 0.62
N PHE A 43 -9.44 -0.45 -0.09
CA PHE A 43 -9.80 -0.53 -1.50
C PHE A 43 -8.80 0.35 -2.25
N HIS A 44 -7.77 -0.27 -2.78
CA HIS A 44 -6.69 0.45 -3.44
C HIS A 44 -6.60 0.08 -4.91
N VAL A 45 -6.24 1.06 -5.72
CA VAL A 45 -5.79 0.82 -7.08
C VAL A 45 -4.32 1.17 -7.10
N GLY A 46 -3.56 0.42 -7.86
CA GLY A 46 -2.14 0.61 -7.86
C GLY A 46 -1.49 0.23 -9.17
N TYR A 47 -0.18 0.32 -9.15
CA TYR A 47 0.63 0.09 -10.32
C TYR A 47 1.93 -0.54 -9.86
N GLU A 48 2.31 -1.63 -10.51
CA GLU A 48 3.54 -2.33 -10.16
C GLU A 48 4.34 -2.63 -11.41
N GLY A 49 5.64 -2.78 -11.25
CA GLY A 49 6.49 -3.10 -12.37
C GLY A 49 7.90 -3.45 -11.94
N GLU A 50 8.73 -3.72 -12.92
CA GLU A 50 10.14 -4.04 -12.73
C GLU A 50 10.99 -3.24 -13.71
N VAL A 51 12.14 -2.78 -13.21
CA VAL A 51 13.16 -2.12 -14.02
C VAL A 51 14.49 -2.70 -13.59
N ASN A 52 15.18 -3.41 -14.49
CA ASN A 52 16.50 -4.01 -14.19
C ASN A 52 16.50 -4.83 -12.90
N ASP A 53 15.51 -5.70 -12.75
CA ASP A 53 15.34 -6.57 -11.58
C ASP A 53 14.90 -5.84 -10.31
N LEU A 54 14.75 -4.51 -10.36
CA LEU A 54 14.19 -3.76 -9.26
C LEU A 54 12.67 -3.75 -9.41
N ALA A 55 11.97 -4.32 -8.44
CA ALA A 55 10.53 -4.33 -8.43
C ALA A 55 10.00 -3.15 -7.62
N TYR A 56 8.92 -2.55 -8.08
CA TYR A 56 8.32 -1.42 -7.39
C TYR A 56 6.79 -1.50 -7.47
N TYR A 57 6.15 -0.82 -6.54
CA TYR A 57 4.71 -0.65 -6.59
C TYR A 57 4.32 0.67 -5.94
N ILE A 58 3.18 1.18 -6.38
CA ILE A 58 2.53 2.34 -5.75
C ILE A 58 1.04 2.08 -5.77
N GLN A 59 0.38 2.31 -4.66
CA GLN A 59 -1.06 2.14 -4.59
C GLN A 59 -1.69 3.14 -3.64
N GLY A 60 -2.96 3.42 -3.86
CA GLY A 60 -3.71 4.32 -3.02
C GLY A 60 -5.20 4.14 -3.21
N GLY A 61 -5.96 4.66 -2.28
CA GLY A 61 -7.40 4.58 -2.31
C GLY A 61 -8.02 4.87 -0.97
N LYS A 62 -9.13 4.21 -0.69
CA LYS A 62 -9.88 4.40 0.53
C LYS A 62 -9.72 3.22 1.47
N THR A 63 -9.65 3.54 2.75
CA THR A 63 -9.71 2.55 3.82
C THR A 63 -11.00 2.77 4.58
N LEU A 64 -11.78 1.72 4.74
CA LEU A 64 -12.99 1.73 5.55
C LEU A 64 -12.64 1.16 6.91
N ASN A 65 -12.89 1.93 7.95
CA ASN A 65 -12.60 1.53 9.32
C ASN A 65 -13.91 1.25 10.05
N SER A 66 -13.98 0.10 10.69
CA SER A 66 -15.11 -0.31 11.48
C SER A 66 -14.63 -0.74 12.86
N THR A 67 -15.15 -0.12 13.90
CA THR A 67 -14.77 -0.42 15.27
C THR A 67 -15.99 -0.92 16.01
N ASP A 68 -15.83 -1.96 16.81
CA ASP A 68 -16.92 -2.53 17.59
C ASP A 68 -17.50 -1.47 18.52
N GLY A 69 -18.82 -1.25 18.41
CA GLY A 69 -19.52 -0.29 19.22
C GLY A 69 -19.40 1.15 18.76
N ALA A 70 -18.79 1.42 17.61
CA ALA A 70 -18.61 2.76 17.08
C ALA A 70 -19.07 2.84 15.62
N ASP A 71 -19.29 4.07 15.15
CA ASP A 71 -19.65 4.29 13.76
C ASP A 71 -18.44 4.01 12.85
N SER A 72 -18.75 3.51 11.67
CA SER A 72 -17.72 3.30 10.65
C SER A 72 -17.29 4.62 10.04
N ASP A 73 -16.03 4.74 9.67
CA ASP A 73 -15.54 5.90 8.95
C ASP A 73 -14.63 5.45 7.81
N SER A 74 -14.19 6.41 7.03
CA SER A 74 -13.28 6.11 5.92
C SER A 74 -12.23 7.20 5.83
N ASN A 75 -11.09 6.83 5.27
CA ASN A 75 -10.00 7.77 5.06
C ASN A 75 -9.21 7.36 3.84
N TRP A 76 -8.45 8.32 3.30
CA TRP A 76 -7.53 8.03 2.20
C TRP A 76 -6.26 7.43 2.75
N SER A 77 -5.72 6.48 2.01
CA SER A 77 -4.45 5.86 2.39
C SER A 77 -3.69 5.47 1.13
N GLY A 78 -2.42 5.18 1.31
CA GLY A 78 -1.60 4.75 0.18
C GLY A 78 -0.28 4.22 0.65
N LYS A 79 0.40 3.51 -0.24
CA LYS A 79 1.74 3.02 0.03
C LYS A 79 2.51 2.81 -1.25
N THR A 80 3.82 2.88 -1.14
CA THR A 80 4.73 2.61 -2.24
C THR A 80 5.90 1.80 -1.70
N GLY A 81 6.43 0.93 -2.53
CA GLY A 81 7.52 0.08 -2.08
C GLY A 81 8.48 -0.29 -3.20
N LEU A 82 9.63 -0.75 -2.78
CA LEU A 82 10.69 -1.21 -3.66
C LEU A 82 11.22 -2.54 -3.13
N ASN A 83 11.66 -3.39 -4.07
CA ASN A 83 12.34 -4.62 -3.74
C ASN A 83 13.57 -4.70 -4.64
N VAL A 84 14.75 -4.73 -4.03
CA VAL A 84 16.02 -4.71 -4.75
C VAL A 84 16.74 -6.03 -4.50
N PRO A 85 16.91 -6.88 -5.51
CA PRO A 85 17.70 -8.09 -5.37
C PRO A 85 19.20 -7.72 -5.38
N VAL A 86 19.88 -8.07 -4.30
CA VAL A 86 21.32 -7.84 -4.18
C VAL A 86 22.09 -9.04 -4.70
N THR A 87 21.63 -10.23 -4.32
CA THR A 87 22.14 -11.49 -4.86
C THR A 87 20.96 -12.40 -5.14
N SER A 88 21.21 -13.59 -5.68
CA SER A 88 20.15 -14.55 -5.92
C SER A 88 19.42 -14.99 -4.65
N LYS A 89 20.03 -14.77 -3.50
CA LYS A 89 19.47 -15.19 -2.20
C LYS A 89 19.18 -14.04 -1.24
N LEU A 90 19.56 -12.82 -1.61
CA LEU A 90 19.38 -11.67 -0.72
C LEU A 90 18.63 -10.56 -1.43
N ASN A 91 17.51 -10.16 -0.84
CA ASN A 91 16.73 -9.03 -1.31
C ASN A 91 16.65 -7.99 -0.20
N ILE A 92 16.67 -6.74 -0.59
CA ILE A 92 16.39 -5.61 0.31
C ILE A 92 15.09 -5.00 -0.13
N TYR A 93 14.18 -4.75 0.79
CA TYR A 93 12.91 -4.15 0.45
C TYR A 93 12.59 -2.99 1.39
N GLY A 94 11.83 -2.05 0.88
CA GLY A 94 11.38 -0.90 1.65
C GLY A 94 9.98 -0.51 1.25
N GLU A 95 9.25 0.06 2.19
CA GLU A 95 7.89 0.50 1.96
C GLU A 95 7.63 1.78 2.75
N LEU A 96 6.96 2.71 2.10
CA LEU A 96 6.48 3.95 2.72
C LEU A 96 4.97 3.96 2.62
N SER A 97 4.30 4.19 3.74
CA SER A 97 2.84 4.23 3.77
C SER A 97 2.36 5.52 4.42
N PHE A 98 1.14 5.90 4.08
CA PHE A 98 0.49 7.02 4.74
C PHE A 98 -1.00 6.74 4.87
N ALA A 99 -1.60 7.39 5.86
CA ALA A 99 -3.03 7.37 6.06
C ALA A 99 -3.47 8.75 6.51
N GLN A 100 -4.51 9.27 5.87
CA GLN A 100 -5.09 10.54 6.25
C GLN A 100 -5.92 10.35 7.52
N VAL A 101 -5.72 11.24 8.48
CA VAL A 101 -6.48 11.21 9.72
C VAL A 101 -7.31 12.48 9.77
N GLU A 102 -8.61 12.33 9.96
CA GLU A 102 -9.53 13.46 10.04
C GLU A 102 -9.20 14.31 11.25
N ASP A 103 -9.11 15.62 11.05
CA ASP A 103 -8.83 16.61 12.10
C ASP A 103 -7.50 16.40 12.82
N ALA A 104 -6.55 15.74 12.15
CA ALA A 104 -5.23 15.49 12.72
C ALA A 104 -4.20 15.42 11.61
N ASP A 105 -2.93 15.35 11.98
CA ASP A 105 -1.85 15.15 11.02
C ASP A 105 -1.94 13.76 10.42
N ASN A 106 -1.52 13.65 9.16
CA ASN A 106 -1.50 12.36 8.50
C ASN A 106 -0.51 11.42 9.17
N ASN A 107 -0.86 10.15 9.20
CA ASN A 107 0.03 9.13 9.72
C ASN A 107 0.96 8.63 8.61
N TRP A 108 2.22 8.48 8.93
CA TRP A 108 3.22 7.95 8.02
C TRP A 108 3.87 6.74 8.64
N GLY A 109 4.23 5.80 7.80
CA GLY A 109 4.94 4.61 8.25
C GLY A 109 6.02 4.22 7.27
N THR A 110 7.07 3.62 7.78
CA THR A 110 8.13 3.09 6.93
C THR A 110 8.41 1.65 7.33
N LYS A 111 8.82 0.88 6.34
CA LYS A 111 9.24 -0.50 6.55
C LYS A 111 10.52 -0.71 5.76
N LEU A 112 11.52 -1.27 6.39
CA LEU A 112 12.76 -1.60 5.72
C LEU A 112 13.20 -2.98 6.22
N GLY A 113 13.53 -3.85 5.28
CA GLY A 113 13.89 -5.19 5.67
C GLY A 113 14.75 -5.88 4.64
N THR A 114 15.23 -7.03 5.02
CA THR A 114 15.97 -7.91 4.14
C THR A 114 15.32 -9.28 4.14
N LYS A 115 15.38 -9.94 2.99
CA LYS A 115 14.88 -11.31 2.87
C LYS A 115 16.01 -12.17 2.33
N ILE A 116 16.34 -13.21 3.09
CA ILE A 116 17.39 -14.16 2.72
C ILE A 116 16.71 -15.49 2.41
N THR A 117 16.99 -16.01 1.25
CA THR A 117 16.43 -17.28 0.79
C THR A 117 17.53 -18.34 0.79
N PHE A 118 17.22 -19.54 1.23
CA PHE A 118 18.17 -20.62 1.32
C PHE A 118 17.93 -21.69 0.27
#